data_3191a64a784ee0a8fba79407fcfaf51b
#
_entry.id   3191a64a784ee0a8fba79407fcfaf51b
#
_cell.length_a   1.000
_cell.length_b   1.000
_cell.length_c   1.000
_cell.angle_alpha   90.00
_cell.angle_beta   90.00
_cell.angle_gamma   90.00
#
_symmetry.space_group_name_H-M   'P 1'
#
loop_
_entity.id
_entity.type
_entity.pdbx_description
1 polymer ?
#
loop_
_entity_poly.entity_id
_entity_poly.type
_entity_poly.pdbx_seq_one_letter_code
_entity_poly.pdbx_strand_id
1 'polypeptide(L)'
;MGNNKKKSKHNSNGNRPRNGRVGTAALGRSVQRSSTKGNNKPSTDVRTYSIPDYRLEHPDFTVSQHTEKDRQGAEHVRYEVEGNLDVPVPPIRDSKYLDKKQCIEIYRWMLLNRKMEVALENLYKQGKVVGGVYFGLGQEACSCASAYALDKDDWFAPMIRNQGSLLVRGFRASDTMMQYMAKADSPTKGRDGTSHFGDIEKRNMVSPISMLGDLIPVLSGVALGARLQGRNVAVMTYIGDGGQSTGVTYEGINFAAVQNLGLVLFVESNLWAYSTPSEMQYRCKDLAERAIGYGIPGVIVDGTDACQVYDAAREAVERAHAGGGPTLIEAKMMRMKGHAIHDAASYVPEPMFDFWKKRDPIARFENYLVKEKKWLSSKENEALIADVEEVIEAEREIAVNSPMPTPESAEGGVFCENGCHEIKPKYGMPKVKKGSATLKQTEAAVHLK
;
A
#
# COMPACT_ATOMS: atom_id res chain seq x y z
N MET A 1 57.43 -44.76 -38.19
CA MET A 1 58.40 -44.11 -39.08
C MET A 1 58.24 -42.64 -38.85
N GLY A 2 59.01 -42.01 -38.15
CA GLY A 2 60.41 -41.62 -38.17
C GLY A 2 60.38 -40.07 -38.04
N ASN A 3 60.76 -39.57 -36.88
CA ASN A 3 61.94 -38.74 -36.59
C ASN A 3 62.09 -37.44 -37.39
N ASN A 4 62.32 -36.32 -36.85
CA ASN A 4 63.46 -35.88 -36.06
C ASN A 4 63.30 -34.42 -35.56
N LYS A 5 63.64 -34.23 -34.32
CA LYS A 5 64.39 -33.20 -33.64
C LYS A 5 65.00 -32.03 -34.45
N LYS A 6 64.88 -30.78 -33.92
CA LYS A 6 66.11 -30.06 -33.52
C LYS A 6 65.76 -28.89 -32.55
N LYS A 7 66.58 -28.81 -31.52
CA LYS A 7 66.71 -27.76 -30.47
C LYS A 7 67.41 -26.53 -31.08
N SER A 8 67.07 -25.32 -30.57
CA SER A 8 68.09 -24.34 -30.23
C SER A 8 67.57 -23.39 -29.15
N LYS A 9 68.42 -23.20 -28.17
CA LYS A 9 68.30 -22.22 -27.05
C LYS A 9 68.64 -20.81 -27.58
N HIS A 10 67.99 -19.76 -27.04
CA HIS A 10 68.75 -18.69 -26.37
C HIS A 10 67.85 -17.72 -25.58
N ASN A 11 68.40 -17.29 -24.46
CA ASN A 11 67.96 -16.33 -23.48
C ASN A 11 67.65 -14.95 -24.03
N SER A 12 66.70 -14.20 -23.42
CA SER A 12 67.07 -13.12 -22.51
C SER A 12 65.83 -12.27 -22.17
N ASN A 13 65.67 -12.02 -20.91
CA ASN A 13 65.16 -10.83 -20.17
C ASN A 13 64.13 -9.91 -20.85
N GLY A 14 63.04 -9.72 -20.17
CA GLY A 14 62.39 -8.43 -20.23
C GLY A 14 60.92 -8.41 -19.85
N ASN A 15 60.65 -7.97 -18.64
CA ASN A 15 59.46 -7.25 -18.16
C ASN A 15 58.08 -7.86 -18.48
N ARG A 16 57.52 -8.49 -17.45
CA ARG A 16 56.07 -8.64 -17.31
C ARG A 16 55.48 -7.31 -16.80
N PRO A 17 54.44 -6.75 -17.43
CA PRO A 17 53.59 -5.77 -16.75
C PRO A 17 52.65 -6.51 -15.81
N ARG A 18 52.57 -5.99 -14.61
CA ARG A 18 51.66 -6.43 -13.53
C ARG A 18 50.20 -6.34 -13.95
N ASN A 19 49.46 -7.39 -13.70
CA ASN A 19 47.99 -7.41 -13.73
C ASN A 19 47.44 -6.20 -12.95
N GLY A 20 46.79 -5.28 -13.68
CA GLY A 20 45.96 -4.27 -13.09
C GLY A 20 44.66 -4.90 -12.56
N ARG A 21 44.52 -4.92 -11.24
CA ARG A 21 43.21 -5.11 -10.61
C ARG A 21 42.26 -4.05 -11.15
N VAL A 22 41.16 -4.47 -11.75
CA VAL A 22 40.01 -3.60 -12.02
C VAL A 22 39.46 -3.20 -10.65
N GLY A 23 39.84 -2.02 -10.20
CA GLY A 23 39.24 -1.39 -9.03
C GLY A 23 37.82 -0.97 -9.38
N THR A 24 36.85 -1.56 -8.69
CA THR A 24 35.51 -0.98 -8.59
C THR A 24 35.66 0.43 -8.00
N ALA A 25 35.52 1.45 -8.86
CA ALA A 25 35.48 2.83 -8.43
C ALA A 25 34.21 3.03 -7.60
N ALA A 26 34.37 3.05 -6.28
CA ALA A 26 33.37 3.57 -5.38
C ALA A 26 33.11 5.03 -5.77
N LEU A 27 31.87 5.34 -6.10
CA LEU A 27 31.34 6.69 -6.26
C LEU A 27 31.30 7.39 -4.89
N GLY A 28 32.47 7.70 -4.36
CA GLY A 28 32.66 8.51 -3.17
C GLY A 28 33.01 9.93 -3.55
N ARG A 29 32.06 10.74 -4.00
CA ARG A 29 32.17 12.19 -3.90
C ARG A 29 31.68 12.58 -2.51
N SER A 30 32.64 12.96 -1.65
CA SER A 30 32.37 13.66 -0.40
C SER A 30 31.60 14.95 -0.69
N VAL A 31 30.31 14.94 -0.38
CA VAL A 31 29.54 16.17 -0.25
C VAL A 31 30.02 16.83 1.03
N GLN A 32 30.74 17.96 0.92
CA GLN A 32 31.04 18.80 2.05
C GLN A 32 29.73 19.22 2.72
N ARG A 33 29.52 18.71 3.93
CA ARG A 33 28.46 19.15 4.81
C ARG A 33 28.75 20.60 5.23
N SER A 34 27.94 21.54 4.80
CA SER A 34 27.89 22.85 5.42
C SER A 34 27.37 22.67 6.84
N SER A 35 28.20 22.96 7.82
CA SER A 35 27.86 22.92 9.24
C SER A 35 27.01 24.14 9.60
N THR A 36 25.70 24.02 9.55
CA THR A 36 24.83 24.86 10.36
C THR A 36 24.61 24.13 11.69
N LYS A 37 25.20 24.68 12.74
CA LYS A 37 25.01 24.22 14.11
C LYS A 37 23.57 24.46 14.55
N GLY A 38 22.75 23.44 14.43
CA GLY A 38 21.52 23.27 15.18
C GLY A 38 21.63 21.97 15.94
N ASN A 39 21.82 22.04 17.26
CA ASN A 39 21.90 20.88 18.14
C ASN A 39 20.51 20.27 18.33
N ASN A 40 19.99 19.61 17.31
CA ASN A 40 18.97 18.58 17.44
C ASN A 40 19.54 17.34 16.76
N LYS A 41 20.28 16.53 17.52
CA LYS A 41 20.51 15.14 17.13
C LYS A 41 19.13 14.47 17.14
N PRO A 42 18.65 13.91 16.02
CA PRO A 42 17.52 13.00 16.10
C PRO A 42 17.94 11.87 17.04
N SER A 43 17.06 11.50 17.97
CA SER A 43 17.25 10.37 18.85
C SER A 43 17.64 9.16 17.98
N THR A 44 18.88 8.69 18.14
CA THR A 44 19.41 7.54 17.42
C THR A 44 19.02 6.22 18.06
N ASP A 45 18.08 6.23 19.01
CA ASP A 45 17.58 4.99 19.61
C ASP A 45 16.47 4.41 18.77
N VAL A 46 16.87 3.81 17.67
CA VAL A 46 16.02 3.13 16.67
C VAL A 46 15.51 1.77 17.18
N ARG A 47 15.83 1.41 18.42
CA ARG A 47 15.60 0.07 18.98
C ARG A 47 14.37 -0.04 19.85
N THR A 48 13.67 1.04 20.10
CA THR A 48 12.44 1.01 20.89
C THR A 48 11.23 0.98 19.99
N TYR A 49 10.72 -0.18 19.82
CA TYR A 49 9.37 -0.43 19.36
C TYR A 49 8.40 -0.01 20.48
N SER A 50 7.53 0.95 20.19
CA SER A 50 6.55 1.39 21.19
C SER A 50 5.34 0.48 21.15
N ILE A 51 5.04 -0.16 22.27
CA ILE A 51 3.78 -0.85 22.51
C ILE A 51 2.83 0.20 23.09
N PRO A 52 1.80 0.65 22.36
CA PRO A 52 0.84 1.59 22.93
C PRO A 52 -0.01 0.91 24.01
N ASP A 53 -0.46 1.70 25.00
CA ASP A 53 -1.26 1.20 26.11
C ASP A 53 -2.54 0.48 25.67
N TYR A 54 -3.12 0.88 24.52
CA TYR A 54 -4.32 0.24 23.98
C TYR A 54 -4.13 -1.25 23.65
N ARG A 55 -2.90 -1.72 23.47
CA ARG A 55 -2.59 -3.15 23.29
C ARG A 55 -3.04 -3.98 24.48
N LEU A 56 -3.05 -3.39 25.68
CA LEU A 56 -3.57 -4.02 26.91
C LEU A 56 -5.10 -4.17 26.86
N GLU A 57 -5.75 -3.33 26.05
CA GLU A 57 -7.21 -3.32 25.85
C GLU A 57 -7.62 -4.22 24.67
N HIS A 58 -6.65 -4.74 23.91
CA HIS A 58 -6.88 -5.66 22.80
C HIS A 58 -6.96 -7.10 23.36
N PRO A 59 -7.99 -7.87 23.03
CA PRO A 59 -8.09 -9.22 23.53
C PRO A 59 -6.96 -10.06 22.95
N ASP A 60 -6.31 -10.83 23.79
CA ASP A 60 -5.50 -11.95 23.36
C ASP A 60 -6.46 -13.11 23.05
N PHE A 61 -6.91 -13.18 21.82
CA PHE A 61 -7.58 -14.37 21.32
C PHE A 61 -6.72 -15.02 20.24
N THR A 62 -6.89 -16.32 20.07
CA THR A 62 -6.25 -17.12 19.04
C THR A 62 -7.31 -17.79 18.19
N VAL A 63 -6.99 -18.00 16.92
CA VAL A 63 -7.84 -18.77 16.02
C VAL A 63 -7.21 -20.15 15.83
N SER A 64 -7.88 -21.19 16.28
CA SER A 64 -7.47 -22.59 16.13
C SER A 64 -8.15 -23.23 14.93
N GLN A 65 -7.42 -24.12 14.23
CA GLN A 65 -7.94 -24.86 13.09
C GLN A 65 -8.34 -26.27 13.53
N HIS A 66 -9.57 -26.65 13.19
CA HIS A 66 -10.09 -28.01 13.37
C HIS A 66 -10.42 -28.62 12.01
N THR A 67 -10.14 -29.93 11.87
CA THR A 67 -10.52 -30.68 10.68
C THR A 67 -11.64 -31.63 11.05
N GLU A 68 -12.79 -31.43 10.44
CA GLU A 68 -13.96 -32.30 10.63
C GLU A 68 -14.22 -33.11 9.36
N LYS A 69 -14.70 -34.36 9.54
CA LYS A 69 -15.15 -35.17 8.39
C LYS A 69 -16.67 -35.14 8.33
N ASP A 70 -17.18 -34.85 7.15
CA ASP A 70 -18.62 -34.96 6.90
C ASP A 70 -19.09 -36.43 6.84
N ARG A 71 -20.39 -36.62 6.68
CA ARG A 71 -20.99 -37.96 6.62
C ARG A 71 -20.50 -38.79 5.41
N GLN A 72 -19.87 -38.15 4.42
CA GLN A 72 -19.33 -38.78 3.22
C GLN A 72 -17.82 -38.99 3.32
N GLY A 73 -17.19 -38.56 4.44
CA GLY A 73 -15.77 -38.71 4.71
C GLY A 73 -14.90 -37.58 4.12
N ALA A 74 -15.50 -36.55 3.55
CA ALA A 74 -14.77 -35.37 3.07
C ALA A 74 -14.32 -34.50 4.26
N GLU A 75 -13.07 -34.05 4.22
CA GLU A 75 -12.49 -33.21 5.25
C GLU A 75 -12.86 -31.75 5.03
N HIS A 76 -13.39 -31.12 6.07
CA HIS A 76 -13.71 -29.70 6.12
C HIS A 76 -12.89 -29.02 7.20
N VAL A 77 -12.30 -27.88 6.85
CA VAL A 77 -11.60 -27.04 7.81
C VAL A 77 -12.59 -26.07 8.44
N ARG A 78 -12.60 -26.06 9.78
CA ARG A 78 -13.34 -25.12 10.59
C ARG A 78 -12.37 -24.37 11.49
N TYR A 79 -12.61 -23.10 11.67
CA TYR A 79 -11.86 -22.28 12.61
C TYR A 79 -12.71 -21.96 13.84
N GLU A 80 -12.08 -21.99 14.99
CA GLU A 80 -12.68 -21.60 16.27
C GLU A 80 -11.83 -20.51 16.91
N VAL A 81 -12.48 -19.57 17.59
CA VAL A 81 -11.79 -18.53 18.33
C VAL A 81 -11.74 -18.90 19.80
N GLU A 82 -10.54 -18.88 20.37
CA GLU A 82 -10.27 -19.14 21.78
C GLU A 82 -9.75 -17.86 22.44
N GLY A 83 -10.27 -17.53 23.62
CA GLY A 83 -9.87 -16.36 24.38
C GLY A 83 -11.05 -15.53 24.86
N ASN A 84 -10.76 -14.38 25.46
CA ASN A 84 -11.77 -13.49 26.00
C ASN A 84 -12.20 -12.45 24.95
N LEU A 85 -13.38 -12.63 24.37
CA LEU A 85 -14.00 -11.66 23.45
C LEU A 85 -14.88 -10.61 24.17
N ASP A 86 -15.05 -10.75 25.50
CA ASP A 86 -15.83 -9.78 26.30
C ASP A 86 -14.93 -8.68 26.87
N VAL A 87 -14.18 -8.04 25.99
CA VAL A 87 -13.31 -6.89 26.31
C VAL A 87 -14.02 -5.61 25.89
N PRO A 88 -14.07 -4.60 26.78
CA PRO A 88 -14.67 -3.32 26.44
C PRO A 88 -14.08 -2.69 25.16
N VAL A 89 -14.92 -1.99 24.43
CA VAL A 89 -14.43 -1.18 23.30
C VAL A 89 -13.65 0.00 23.87
N PRO A 90 -12.38 0.18 23.52
CA PRO A 90 -11.61 1.29 24.02
C PRO A 90 -12.19 2.62 23.51
N PRO A 91 -12.15 3.71 24.30
CA PRO A 91 -12.59 5.02 23.83
C PRO A 91 -11.68 5.54 22.73
N ILE A 92 -12.21 6.36 21.82
CA ILE A 92 -11.39 7.12 20.88
C ILE A 92 -10.53 8.10 21.66
N ARG A 93 -9.24 8.13 21.38
CA ARG A 93 -8.29 9.04 22.01
C ARG A 93 -8.24 10.38 21.28
N ASP A 94 -8.03 11.44 22.03
CA ASP A 94 -7.84 12.76 21.41
C ASP A 94 -6.58 12.76 20.56
N SER A 95 -6.70 13.26 19.33
CA SER A 95 -5.53 13.46 18.49
C SER A 95 -4.66 14.60 19.03
N LYS A 96 -3.36 14.46 18.90
CA LYS A 96 -2.37 15.51 19.21
C LYS A 96 -2.39 16.65 18.18
N TYR A 97 -2.90 16.41 16.99
CA TYR A 97 -2.76 17.29 15.84
C TYR A 97 -4.08 17.72 15.20
N LEU A 98 -5.14 16.90 15.30
CA LEU A 98 -6.43 17.18 14.65
C LEU A 98 -7.26 18.18 15.47
N ASP A 99 -7.75 19.20 14.79
CA ASP A 99 -8.77 20.08 15.34
C ASP A 99 -10.20 19.53 15.07
N LYS A 100 -11.21 20.23 15.61
CA LYS A 100 -12.63 19.89 15.42
C LYS A 100 -13.01 19.74 13.95
N LYS A 101 -12.58 20.69 13.11
CA LYS A 101 -12.94 20.74 11.68
C LYS A 101 -12.37 19.54 10.93
N GLN A 102 -11.10 19.24 11.19
CA GLN A 102 -10.40 18.12 10.58
C GLN A 102 -10.99 16.77 11.00
N CYS A 103 -11.38 16.62 12.28
CA CYS A 103 -12.05 15.40 12.73
C CYS A 103 -13.40 15.20 12.01
N ILE A 104 -14.21 16.26 11.84
CA ILE A 104 -15.48 16.18 11.11
C ILE A 104 -15.23 15.86 9.62
N GLU A 105 -14.18 16.41 9.05
CA GLU A 105 -13.80 16.16 7.66
C GLU A 105 -13.38 14.69 7.45
N ILE A 106 -12.55 14.13 8.34
CA ILE A 106 -12.18 12.70 8.30
C ILE A 106 -13.42 11.81 8.45
N TYR A 107 -14.32 12.15 9.37
CA TYR A 107 -15.57 11.43 9.54
C TYR A 107 -16.42 11.43 8.25
N ARG A 108 -16.51 12.56 7.58
CA ARG A 108 -17.20 12.67 6.28
C ARG A 108 -16.55 11.77 5.22
N TRP A 109 -15.23 11.71 5.16
CA TRP A 109 -14.53 10.80 4.23
C TRP A 109 -14.80 9.34 4.54
N MET A 110 -14.82 8.96 5.81
CA MET A 110 -15.17 7.59 6.22
C MET A 110 -16.60 7.23 5.83
N LEU A 111 -17.56 8.13 6.00
CA LEU A 111 -18.94 7.96 5.56
C LEU A 111 -19.04 7.81 4.04
N LEU A 112 -18.36 8.68 3.27
CA LEU A 112 -18.31 8.60 1.82
C LEU A 112 -17.76 7.25 1.35
N ASN A 113 -16.67 6.78 1.95
CA ASN A 113 -16.11 5.47 1.61
C ASN A 113 -17.11 4.33 1.87
N ARG A 114 -17.73 4.30 3.05
CA ARG A 114 -18.72 3.28 3.40
C ARG A 114 -19.91 3.29 2.44
N LYS A 115 -20.47 4.46 2.15
CA LYS A 115 -21.63 4.59 1.24
C LYS A 115 -21.27 4.25 -0.20
N MET A 116 -20.06 4.61 -0.65
CA MET A 116 -19.56 4.22 -1.97
C MET A 116 -19.43 2.69 -2.09
N GLU A 117 -18.90 2.01 -1.09
CA GLU A 117 -18.78 0.55 -1.11
C GLU A 117 -20.16 -0.14 -1.11
N VAL A 118 -21.13 0.40 -0.36
CA VAL A 118 -22.53 -0.10 -0.41
C VAL A 118 -23.15 0.11 -1.80
N ALA A 119 -22.91 1.25 -2.44
CA ALA A 119 -23.36 1.50 -3.82
C ALA A 119 -22.71 0.52 -4.81
N LEU A 120 -21.41 0.24 -4.68
CA LEU A 120 -20.71 -0.76 -5.49
C LEU A 120 -21.25 -2.17 -5.28
N GLU A 121 -21.56 -2.56 -4.05
CA GLU A 121 -22.20 -3.85 -3.76
C GLU A 121 -23.55 -3.98 -4.46
N ASN A 122 -24.35 -2.92 -4.45
CA ASN A 122 -25.65 -2.89 -5.14
C ASN A 122 -25.49 -2.95 -6.67
N LEU A 123 -24.51 -2.23 -7.23
CA LEU A 123 -24.20 -2.30 -8.67
C LEU A 123 -23.72 -3.70 -9.08
N TYR A 124 -22.96 -4.37 -8.24
CA TYR A 124 -22.56 -5.77 -8.47
C TYR A 124 -23.77 -6.72 -8.48
N LYS A 125 -24.66 -6.61 -7.48
CA LYS A 125 -25.91 -7.40 -7.42
C LYS A 125 -26.81 -7.18 -8.63
N GLN A 126 -26.73 -6.01 -9.28
CA GLN A 126 -27.43 -5.68 -10.52
C GLN A 126 -26.71 -6.20 -11.79
N GLY A 127 -25.56 -6.87 -11.65
CA GLY A 127 -24.76 -7.35 -12.78
C GLY A 127 -24.06 -6.26 -13.59
N LYS A 128 -23.90 -5.05 -13.02
CA LYS A 128 -23.26 -3.91 -13.71
C LYS A 128 -21.75 -3.85 -13.54
N VAL A 129 -21.20 -4.55 -12.56
CA VAL A 129 -19.78 -4.61 -12.29
C VAL A 129 -19.13 -5.74 -13.06
N VAL A 130 -18.03 -5.46 -13.73
CA VAL A 130 -17.33 -6.42 -14.62
C VAL A 130 -16.30 -7.23 -13.85
N GLY A 131 -15.57 -6.60 -12.94
CA GLY A 131 -14.48 -7.22 -12.18
C GLY A 131 -14.85 -7.62 -10.76
N GLY A 132 -13.86 -8.10 -10.01
CA GLY A 132 -14.00 -8.37 -8.59
C GLY A 132 -13.96 -7.10 -7.75
N VAL A 133 -14.86 -6.97 -6.78
CA VAL A 133 -14.87 -5.87 -5.81
C VAL A 133 -14.29 -6.36 -4.49
N TYR A 134 -13.45 -5.54 -3.90
CA TYR A 134 -12.76 -5.80 -2.64
C TYR A 134 -13.07 -4.68 -1.65
N PHE A 135 -13.84 -4.99 -0.63
CA PHE A 135 -14.31 -3.99 0.34
C PHE A 135 -13.32 -3.74 1.46
N GLY A 136 -13.23 -2.47 1.87
CA GLY A 136 -12.53 -2.01 3.05
C GLY A 136 -13.43 -1.82 4.27
N LEU A 137 -14.60 -2.49 4.31
CA LEU A 137 -15.53 -2.41 5.44
C LEU A 137 -14.86 -2.77 6.76
N GLY A 138 -14.92 -1.87 7.74
CA GLY A 138 -14.23 -1.98 9.04
C GLY A 138 -12.81 -1.40 9.04
N GLN A 139 -12.31 -0.89 7.90
CA GLN A 139 -10.96 -0.36 7.70
C GLN A 139 -10.97 1.12 7.28
N GLU A 140 -12.14 1.78 7.33
CA GLU A 140 -12.32 3.16 6.83
C GLU A 140 -11.46 4.17 7.60
N ALA A 141 -11.30 3.99 8.92
CA ALA A 141 -10.44 4.84 9.73
C ALA A 141 -8.98 4.76 9.26
N CYS A 142 -8.48 3.54 9.02
CA CYS A 142 -7.13 3.34 8.50
C CYS A 142 -6.95 4.00 7.13
N SER A 143 -7.81 3.72 6.16
CA SER A 143 -7.72 4.25 4.80
C SER A 143 -7.81 5.77 4.73
N CYS A 144 -8.81 6.36 5.45
CA CYS A 144 -9.08 7.80 5.35
C CYS A 144 -8.09 8.61 6.16
N ALA A 145 -7.88 8.26 7.44
CA ALA A 145 -7.06 9.08 8.32
C ALA A 145 -5.57 9.04 7.97
N SER A 146 -5.05 7.89 7.52
CA SER A 146 -3.66 7.80 7.06
C SER A 146 -3.40 8.65 5.82
N ALA A 147 -4.29 8.57 4.82
CA ALA A 147 -4.17 9.36 3.60
C ALA A 147 -4.33 10.86 3.86
N TYR A 148 -5.15 11.24 4.86
CA TYR A 148 -5.36 12.62 5.27
C TYR A 148 -4.09 13.25 5.90
N ALA A 149 -3.18 12.44 6.42
CA ALA A 149 -1.92 12.90 6.98
C ALA A 149 -0.86 13.30 5.94
N LEU A 150 -1.05 12.92 4.66
CA LEU A 150 -0.11 13.23 3.57
C LEU A 150 -0.24 14.67 3.11
N ASP A 151 0.89 15.32 2.87
CA ASP A 151 0.94 16.62 2.23
C ASP A 151 0.71 16.48 0.70
N LYS A 152 0.49 17.61 0.03
CA LYS A 152 0.14 17.63 -1.39
C LYS A 152 1.20 16.98 -2.29
N ASP A 153 2.48 17.18 -1.95
CA ASP A 153 3.62 16.71 -2.77
C ASP A 153 4.07 15.29 -2.42
N ASP A 154 3.45 14.69 -1.40
CA ASP A 154 3.70 13.32 -1.01
C ASP A 154 3.06 12.33 -1.98
N TRP A 155 3.65 11.15 -2.04
CA TRP A 155 3.21 10.08 -2.91
C TRP A 155 2.51 8.98 -2.12
N PHE A 156 1.57 8.31 -2.78
CA PHE A 156 0.94 7.14 -2.18
C PHE A 156 0.65 6.06 -3.21
N ALA A 157 0.58 4.84 -2.72
CA ALA A 157 0.15 3.68 -3.48
C ALA A 157 -0.80 2.87 -2.60
N PRO A 158 -2.11 2.95 -2.84
CA PRO A 158 -3.09 2.21 -2.05
C PRO A 158 -3.10 0.73 -2.41
N MET A 159 -3.58 -0.11 -1.50
CA MET A 159 -4.09 -1.43 -1.86
C MET A 159 -5.51 -1.31 -2.42
N ILE A 160 -5.99 -2.41 -2.99
CA ILE A 160 -7.35 -2.51 -3.56
C ILE A 160 -8.47 -2.19 -2.56
N ARG A 161 -8.22 -2.30 -1.23
CA ARG A 161 -9.19 -2.02 -0.17
C ARG A 161 -9.15 -0.58 0.33
N ASN A 162 -8.10 0.18 0.02
CA ASN A 162 -7.93 1.55 0.50
C ASN A 162 -8.70 2.57 -0.35
N GLN A 163 -9.96 2.28 -0.67
CA GLN A 163 -10.78 3.17 -1.51
C GLN A 163 -11.02 4.52 -0.83
N GLY A 164 -11.07 4.55 0.50
CA GLY A 164 -11.14 5.79 1.28
C GLY A 164 -9.94 6.71 1.04
N SER A 165 -8.74 6.16 0.86
CA SER A 165 -7.57 6.97 0.54
C SER A 165 -7.66 7.65 -0.84
N LEU A 166 -8.32 7.02 -1.81
CA LEU A 166 -8.57 7.62 -3.13
C LEU A 166 -9.46 8.85 -3.00
N LEU A 167 -10.56 8.75 -2.23
CA LEU A 167 -11.48 9.87 -2.00
C LEU A 167 -10.76 11.04 -1.33
N VAL A 168 -10.00 10.77 -0.27
CA VAL A 168 -9.21 11.79 0.45
C VAL A 168 -8.19 12.46 -0.47
N ARG A 169 -7.60 11.73 -1.41
CA ARG A 169 -6.61 12.25 -2.38
C ARG A 169 -7.25 12.84 -3.63
N GLY A 170 -8.57 13.06 -3.63
CA GLY A 170 -9.29 13.84 -4.61
C GLY A 170 -9.82 13.08 -5.83
N PHE A 171 -9.93 11.75 -5.76
CA PHE A 171 -10.73 11.00 -6.71
C PHE A 171 -12.20 11.11 -6.36
N ARG A 172 -13.06 11.06 -7.36
CA ARG A 172 -14.50 11.04 -7.18
C ARG A 172 -14.98 9.60 -6.92
N ALA A 173 -16.09 9.45 -6.24
CA ALA A 173 -16.71 8.14 -6.09
C ALA A 173 -17.14 7.56 -7.45
N SER A 174 -17.57 8.40 -8.38
CA SER A 174 -17.87 8.00 -9.76
C SER A 174 -16.66 7.43 -10.51
N ASP A 175 -15.44 7.96 -10.28
CA ASP A 175 -14.22 7.42 -10.91
C ASP A 175 -14.03 5.94 -10.54
N THR A 176 -14.16 5.62 -9.25
CA THR A 176 -14.08 4.25 -8.75
C THR A 176 -15.21 3.37 -9.27
N MET A 177 -16.46 3.87 -9.26
CA MET A 177 -17.61 3.11 -9.76
C MET A 177 -17.49 2.84 -11.26
N MET A 178 -17.12 3.85 -12.06
CA MET A 178 -16.88 3.70 -13.50
C MET A 178 -15.76 2.70 -13.78
N GLN A 179 -14.72 2.71 -12.97
CA GLN A 179 -13.60 1.77 -13.10
C GLN A 179 -14.07 0.32 -12.93
N TYR A 180 -14.83 0.01 -11.87
CA TYR A 180 -15.37 -1.33 -11.65
C TYR A 180 -16.42 -1.75 -12.68
N MET A 181 -17.10 -0.81 -13.33
CA MET A 181 -18.03 -1.07 -14.43
C MET A 181 -17.35 -1.07 -15.81
N ALA A 182 -16.03 -0.89 -15.88
CA ALA A 182 -15.26 -0.80 -17.14
C ALA A 182 -15.83 0.24 -18.13
N LYS A 183 -16.23 1.41 -17.63
CA LYS A 183 -16.80 2.49 -18.43
C LYS A 183 -15.76 3.26 -19.23
N ALA A 184 -16.17 3.86 -20.37
CA ALA A 184 -15.28 4.64 -21.23
C ALA A 184 -14.67 5.87 -20.51
N ASP A 185 -15.43 6.48 -19.58
CA ASP A 185 -14.96 7.64 -18.80
C ASP A 185 -14.23 7.24 -17.52
N SER A 186 -14.00 5.93 -17.29
CA SER A 186 -13.20 5.47 -16.15
C SER A 186 -11.73 5.88 -16.26
N PRO A 187 -10.98 5.89 -15.14
CA PRO A 187 -9.55 6.19 -15.16
C PRO A 187 -8.73 5.38 -16.18
N THR A 188 -9.08 4.11 -16.43
CA THR A 188 -8.44 3.26 -17.44
C THR A 188 -9.17 3.21 -18.77
N LYS A 189 -10.24 4.00 -18.95
CA LYS A 189 -11.06 4.05 -20.17
C LYS A 189 -11.64 2.66 -20.53
N GLY A 190 -12.03 1.91 -19.52
CA GLY A 190 -12.61 0.58 -19.67
C GLY A 190 -11.61 -0.56 -19.91
N ARG A 191 -10.31 -0.32 -19.82
CA ARG A 191 -9.26 -1.34 -20.04
C ARG A 191 -9.04 -2.27 -18.85
N ASP A 192 -9.48 -1.87 -17.68
CA ASP A 192 -9.45 -2.68 -16.46
C ASP A 192 -10.78 -2.51 -15.72
N GLY A 193 -11.31 -3.60 -15.15
CA GLY A 193 -12.56 -3.62 -14.39
C GLY A 193 -12.34 -3.76 -12.87
N THR A 194 -11.12 -3.48 -12.39
CA THR A 194 -10.76 -3.52 -10.97
C THR A 194 -10.15 -2.18 -10.55
N SER A 195 -9.58 -2.09 -9.35
CA SER A 195 -8.99 -0.84 -8.85
C SER A 195 -7.56 -0.57 -9.35
N HIS A 196 -7.10 -1.25 -10.41
CA HIS A 196 -5.76 -1.05 -10.97
C HIS A 196 -5.67 0.21 -11.84
N PHE A 197 -5.64 1.35 -11.21
CA PHE A 197 -5.41 2.63 -11.87
C PHE A 197 -4.59 3.57 -11.00
N GLY A 198 -3.89 4.50 -11.60
CA GLY A 198 -3.07 5.50 -10.91
C GLY A 198 -3.20 6.86 -11.54
N ASP A 199 -2.67 7.88 -10.87
CA ASP A 199 -2.59 9.25 -11.36
C ASP A 199 -1.32 9.89 -10.82
N ILE A 200 -0.22 9.66 -11.53
CA ILE A 200 1.11 10.16 -11.14
C ILE A 200 1.29 11.65 -11.44
N GLU A 201 0.50 12.21 -12.36
CA GLU A 201 0.66 13.60 -12.79
C GLU A 201 -0.04 14.60 -11.87
N LYS A 202 -1.24 14.26 -11.39
CA LYS A 202 -2.08 15.20 -10.63
C LYS A 202 -2.14 14.88 -9.15
N ARG A 203 -2.03 13.60 -8.80
CA ARG A 203 -2.28 13.11 -7.43
C ARG A 203 -1.11 12.39 -6.79
N ASN A 204 0.03 12.26 -7.48
CA ASN A 204 1.19 11.50 -7.02
C ASN A 204 0.80 10.09 -6.57
N MET A 205 -0.09 9.45 -7.32
CA MET A 205 -0.61 8.12 -7.00
C MET A 205 -0.04 7.07 -7.94
N VAL A 206 0.64 6.08 -7.38
CA VAL A 206 1.01 4.85 -8.08
C VAL A 206 -0.15 3.87 -8.01
N SER A 207 -0.44 3.20 -9.12
CA SER A 207 -1.52 2.22 -9.21
C SER A 207 -1.36 1.09 -8.20
N PRO A 208 -2.45 0.62 -7.57
CA PRO A 208 -2.46 -0.70 -6.94
C PRO A 208 -2.04 -1.77 -7.94
N ILE A 209 -1.39 -2.81 -7.44
CA ILE A 209 -0.96 -3.96 -8.24
C ILE A 209 -1.34 -5.25 -7.53
N SER A 210 -1.47 -6.33 -8.31
CA SER A 210 -1.86 -7.64 -7.75
C SER A 210 -0.71 -8.40 -7.11
N MET A 211 0.54 -8.06 -7.43
CA MET A 211 1.73 -8.63 -6.80
C MET A 211 1.94 -7.96 -5.44
N LEU A 212 1.47 -8.66 -4.39
CA LEU A 212 1.50 -8.11 -3.03
C LEU A 212 2.94 -7.88 -2.55
N GLY A 213 3.19 -6.68 -2.04
CA GLY A 213 4.50 -6.25 -1.55
C GLY A 213 5.32 -5.42 -2.55
N ASP A 214 5.10 -5.55 -3.86
CA ASP A 214 5.90 -4.88 -4.90
C ASP A 214 5.78 -3.34 -4.85
N LEU A 215 4.69 -2.80 -4.32
CA LEU A 215 4.56 -1.35 -4.13
C LEU A 215 5.59 -0.77 -3.14
N ILE A 216 6.12 -1.57 -2.24
CA ILE A 216 7.11 -1.13 -1.26
C ILE A 216 8.43 -0.72 -1.95
N PRO A 217 9.11 -1.58 -2.74
CA PRO A 217 10.29 -1.16 -3.48
C PRO A 217 9.99 -0.11 -4.55
N VAL A 218 8.80 -0.13 -5.18
CA VAL A 218 8.40 0.89 -6.16
C VAL A 218 8.36 2.27 -5.50
N LEU A 219 7.66 2.43 -4.37
CA LEU A 219 7.59 3.71 -3.67
C LEU A 219 8.95 4.09 -3.04
N SER A 220 9.73 3.13 -2.61
CA SER A 220 11.12 3.38 -2.18
C SER A 220 11.95 3.97 -3.34
N GLY A 221 11.74 3.49 -4.56
CA GLY A 221 12.32 4.07 -5.77
C GLY A 221 11.86 5.51 -6.04
N VAL A 222 10.57 5.80 -5.83
CA VAL A 222 10.02 7.17 -5.93
C VAL A 222 10.69 8.10 -4.91
N ALA A 223 10.80 7.68 -3.65
CA ALA A 223 11.48 8.45 -2.60
C ALA A 223 12.95 8.70 -2.93
N LEU A 224 13.64 7.68 -3.47
CA LEU A 224 15.03 7.81 -3.90
C LEU A 224 15.15 8.82 -5.05
N GLY A 225 14.27 8.73 -6.05
CA GLY A 225 14.22 9.66 -7.18
C GLY A 225 13.99 11.11 -6.73
N ALA A 226 13.06 11.33 -5.81
CA ALA A 226 12.79 12.65 -5.22
C ALA A 226 14.04 13.18 -4.47
N ARG A 227 14.69 12.35 -3.66
CA ARG A 227 15.91 12.72 -2.94
C ARG A 227 17.07 13.08 -3.88
N LEU A 228 17.24 12.36 -4.99
CA LEU A 228 18.24 12.68 -6.01
C LEU A 228 17.97 14.02 -6.68
N GLN A 229 16.72 14.49 -6.66
CA GLN A 229 16.30 15.81 -7.09
C GLN A 229 16.37 16.87 -5.97
N GLY A 230 16.91 16.54 -4.81
CA GLY A 230 17.03 17.44 -3.67
C GLY A 230 15.74 17.64 -2.86
N ARG A 231 14.73 16.76 -3.03
CA ARG A 231 13.45 16.80 -2.32
C ARG A 231 13.33 15.64 -1.36
N ASN A 232 12.89 15.91 -0.14
CA ASN A 232 12.44 14.87 0.78
C ASN A 232 10.91 14.84 0.73
N VAL A 233 10.34 13.72 0.33
CA VAL A 233 8.90 13.47 0.29
C VAL A 233 8.59 12.23 1.12
N ALA A 234 7.41 12.19 1.71
CA ALA A 234 6.87 10.95 2.22
C ALA A 234 6.28 10.14 1.07
N VAL A 235 6.49 8.83 1.12
CA VAL A 235 5.87 7.87 0.20
C VAL A 235 5.13 6.84 1.03
N MET A 236 3.79 6.83 0.94
CA MET A 236 2.95 5.95 1.74
C MET A 236 2.42 4.79 0.92
N THR A 237 2.53 3.58 1.45
CA THR A 237 1.88 2.40 0.87
C THR A 237 1.32 1.50 1.97
N TYR A 238 0.49 0.58 1.55
CA TYR A 238 -0.23 -0.33 2.43
C TYR A 238 0.05 -1.77 2.04
N ILE A 239 -0.01 -2.65 3.02
CA ILE A 239 0.10 -4.09 2.81
C ILE A 239 -0.75 -4.82 3.85
N GLY A 240 -1.43 -5.90 3.45
CA GLY A 240 -2.12 -6.77 4.39
C GLY A 240 -1.16 -7.68 5.16
N ASP A 241 -1.66 -8.28 6.23
CA ASP A 241 -0.95 -9.27 7.05
C ASP A 241 -0.31 -10.39 6.23
N GLY A 242 -1.06 -11.00 5.28
CA GLY A 242 -0.52 -12.03 4.40
C GLY A 242 0.61 -11.56 3.49
N GLY A 243 0.50 -10.36 2.93
CA GLY A 243 1.53 -9.79 2.07
C GLY A 243 2.85 -9.49 2.78
N GLN A 244 2.80 -9.30 4.09
CA GLN A 244 3.99 -9.09 4.93
C GLN A 244 4.99 -10.25 4.91
N SER A 245 4.60 -11.43 4.44
CA SER A 245 5.48 -12.61 4.39
C SER A 245 6.07 -12.87 3.00
N THR A 246 5.87 -11.95 2.04
CA THR A 246 6.50 -12.05 0.71
C THR A 246 7.95 -11.58 0.74
N GLY A 247 8.82 -12.20 -0.08
CA GLY A 247 10.24 -11.83 -0.16
C GLY A 247 10.46 -10.38 -0.54
N VAL A 248 9.69 -9.87 -1.51
CA VAL A 248 9.79 -8.49 -2.00
C VAL A 248 9.48 -7.45 -0.91
N THR A 249 8.59 -7.78 0.04
CA THR A 249 8.32 -6.93 1.21
C THR A 249 9.59 -6.73 2.04
N TYR A 250 10.29 -7.82 2.37
CA TYR A 250 11.54 -7.73 3.14
C TYR A 250 12.62 -6.96 2.40
N GLU A 251 12.79 -7.22 1.11
CA GLU A 251 13.78 -6.54 0.26
C GLU A 251 13.48 -5.06 0.14
N GLY A 252 12.21 -4.69 -0.10
CA GLY A 252 11.78 -3.31 -0.25
C GLY A 252 11.94 -2.49 1.03
N ILE A 253 11.55 -3.03 2.18
CA ILE A 253 11.71 -2.35 3.48
C ILE A 253 13.20 -2.20 3.81
N ASN A 254 13.99 -3.27 3.63
CA ASN A 254 15.43 -3.22 3.89
C ASN A 254 16.12 -2.20 2.99
N PHE A 255 15.77 -2.12 1.71
CA PHE A 255 16.29 -1.11 0.81
C PHE A 255 15.95 0.31 1.30
N ALA A 256 14.70 0.56 1.67
CA ALA A 256 14.28 1.84 2.21
C ALA A 256 15.04 2.20 3.51
N ALA A 257 15.24 1.23 4.40
CA ALA A 257 15.97 1.40 5.65
C ALA A 257 17.46 1.74 5.41
N VAL A 258 18.15 0.94 4.59
CA VAL A 258 19.58 1.15 4.26
C VAL A 258 19.80 2.50 3.58
N GLN A 259 18.89 2.88 2.69
CA GLN A 259 18.95 4.16 1.98
C GLN A 259 18.33 5.32 2.79
N ASN A 260 17.76 5.08 3.96
CA ASN A 260 17.11 6.08 4.81
C ASN A 260 16.05 6.89 4.03
N LEU A 261 15.15 6.19 3.32
CA LEU A 261 14.10 6.77 2.49
C LEU A 261 12.83 7.08 3.28
N GLY A 262 12.05 8.05 2.86
CA GLY A 262 10.85 8.49 3.54
C GLY A 262 9.63 7.57 3.31
N LEU A 263 9.79 6.26 3.49
CA LEU A 263 8.71 5.27 3.35
C LEU A 263 7.85 5.24 4.62
N VAL A 264 6.55 5.43 4.47
CA VAL A 264 5.52 5.19 5.48
C VAL A 264 4.75 3.93 5.08
N LEU A 265 4.99 2.83 5.78
CA LEU A 265 4.37 1.55 5.48
C LEU A 265 3.27 1.24 6.49
N PHE A 266 2.02 1.20 6.02
CA PHE A 266 0.90 0.69 6.80
C PHE A 266 0.73 -0.81 6.57
N VAL A 267 0.77 -1.57 7.67
CA VAL A 267 0.38 -2.98 7.70
C VAL A 267 -1.05 -3.05 8.21
N GLU A 268 -1.98 -3.36 7.31
CA GLU A 268 -3.38 -3.60 7.66
C GLU A 268 -3.52 -5.02 8.22
N SER A 269 -3.29 -5.13 9.53
CA SER A 269 -3.41 -6.38 10.29
C SER A 269 -4.89 -6.68 10.53
N ASN A 270 -5.53 -7.18 9.46
CA ASN A 270 -6.99 -7.38 9.41
C ASN A 270 -7.41 -8.84 9.67
N LEU A 271 -6.51 -9.63 10.24
CA LEU A 271 -6.65 -10.98 10.78
C LEU A 271 -6.75 -12.10 9.75
N TRP A 272 -6.94 -11.81 8.46
CA TRP A 272 -7.21 -12.84 7.47
C TRP A 272 -6.52 -12.57 6.13
N ALA A 273 -5.55 -13.42 5.77
CA ALA A 273 -5.03 -13.48 4.39
C ALA A 273 -5.93 -14.43 3.57
N TYR A 274 -6.89 -13.87 2.84
CA TYR A 274 -7.99 -14.62 2.25
C TYR A 274 -8.72 -15.43 3.33
N SER A 275 -8.56 -16.75 3.39
CA SER A 275 -9.12 -17.67 4.38
C SER A 275 -8.11 -18.17 5.44
N THR A 276 -6.88 -17.63 5.43
CA THR A 276 -5.84 -18.05 6.39
C THR A 276 -5.77 -17.06 7.54
N PRO A 277 -6.02 -17.50 8.79
CA PRO A 277 -5.95 -16.63 9.96
C PRO A 277 -4.49 -16.22 10.26
N SER A 278 -4.33 -15.12 10.99
CA SER A 278 -3.01 -14.54 11.33
C SER A 278 -2.06 -15.52 12.00
N GLU A 279 -2.57 -16.39 12.87
CA GLU A 279 -1.80 -17.39 13.62
C GLU A 279 -1.10 -18.41 12.73
N MET A 280 -1.62 -18.60 11.52
CA MET A 280 -1.05 -19.52 10.52
C MET A 280 -0.15 -18.82 9.50
N GLN A 281 -0.03 -17.49 9.56
CA GLN A 281 0.73 -16.70 8.59
C GLN A 281 2.10 -16.30 9.13
N TYR A 282 2.21 -16.00 10.44
CA TYR A 282 3.46 -15.54 11.05
C TYR A 282 3.52 -15.93 12.52
N ARG A 283 4.75 -15.96 13.08
CA ARG A 283 5.00 -16.42 14.44
C ARG A 283 5.19 -15.27 15.45
N CYS A 284 5.60 -14.08 15.01
CA CYS A 284 5.72 -12.92 15.89
C CYS A 284 4.33 -12.54 16.43
N LYS A 285 4.27 -11.95 17.62
CA LYS A 285 3.01 -11.50 18.21
C LYS A 285 2.41 -10.35 17.41
N ASP A 286 3.24 -9.39 17.03
CA ASP A 286 2.86 -8.25 16.24
C ASP A 286 3.76 -8.12 15.01
N LEU A 287 3.19 -7.73 13.88
CA LEU A 287 3.95 -7.51 12.65
C LEU A 287 4.88 -6.30 12.76
N ALA A 288 4.55 -5.33 13.62
CA ALA A 288 5.42 -4.20 13.92
C ALA A 288 6.77 -4.62 14.56
N GLU A 289 6.86 -5.79 15.20
CA GLU A 289 8.12 -6.34 15.73
C GLU A 289 9.17 -6.56 14.64
N ARG A 290 8.73 -6.79 13.40
CA ARG A 290 9.64 -6.95 12.25
C ARG A 290 10.47 -5.70 11.96
N ALA A 291 9.97 -4.53 12.35
CA ALA A 291 10.70 -3.26 12.22
C ALA A 291 12.06 -3.27 12.94
N ILE A 292 12.17 -4.01 14.05
CA ILE A 292 13.42 -4.17 14.82
C ILE A 292 14.51 -4.78 13.93
N GLY A 293 14.16 -5.80 13.12
CA GLY A 293 15.11 -6.45 12.22
C GLY A 293 15.62 -5.55 11.10
N TYR A 294 14.87 -4.51 10.73
CA TYR A 294 15.29 -3.50 9.75
C TYR A 294 15.97 -2.29 10.39
N GLY A 295 15.97 -2.17 11.72
CA GLY A 295 16.50 -1.00 12.42
C GLY A 295 15.67 0.27 12.19
N ILE A 296 14.35 0.15 12.05
CA ILE A 296 13.41 1.26 11.82
C ILE A 296 12.36 1.29 12.93
N PRO A 297 11.67 2.42 13.14
CA PRO A 297 10.53 2.48 14.06
C PRO A 297 9.40 1.54 13.63
N GLY A 298 8.85 0.79 14.60
CA GLY A 298 7.62 0.04 14.50
C GLY A 298 6.58 0.63 15.45
N VAL A 299 5.37 0.89 14.96
CA VAL A 299 4.27 1.48 15.72
C VAL A 299 3.05 0.61 15.57
N ILE A 300 2.31 0.38 16.66
CA ILE A 300 1.01 -0.30 16.61
C ILE A 300 -0.08 0.72 16.92
N VAL A 301 -1.16 0.70 16.14
CA VAL A 301 -2.32 1.54 16.36
C VAL A 301 -3.60 0.72 16.30
N ASP A 302 -4.64 1.19 16.98
CA ASP A 302 -6.00 0.72 16.75
C ASP A 302 -6.46 1.24 15.37
N GLY A 303 -6.50 0.34 14.38
CA GLY A 303 -6.89 0.67 13.00
C GLY A 303 -8.35 1.11 12.85
N THR A 304 -9.15 1.01 13.92
CA THR A 304 -10.54 1.49 13.97
C THR A 304 -10.68 2.86 14.69
N ASP A 305 -9.55 3.42 15.20
CA ASP A 305 -9.47 4.75 15.81
C ASP A 305 -8.81 5.74 14.84
N ALA A 306 -9.61 6.61 14.22
CA ALA A 306 -9.14 7.56 13.22
C ALA A 306 -8.10 8.56 13.77
N CYS A 307 -8.20 8.94 15.05
CA CYS A 307 -7.26 9.85 15.69
C CYS A 307 -5.89 9.20 15.87
N GLN A 308 -5.83 7.95 16.36
CA GLN A 308 -4.56 7.22 16.52
C GLN A 308 -3.89 6.96 15.18
N VAL A 309 -4.68 6.54 14.17
CA VAL A 309 -4.17 6.30 12.81
C VAL A 309 -3.57 7.58 12.24
N TYR A 310 -4.30 8.70 12.36
CA TYR A 310 -3.82 9.98 11.87
C TYR A 310 -2.52 10.41 12.57
N ASP A 311 -2.49 10.36 13.88
CA ASP A 311 -1.32 10.80 14.67
C ASP A 311 -0.07 10.00 14.29
N ALA A 312 -0.17 8.66 14.20
CA ALA A 312 0.93 7.81 13.79
C ALA A 312 1.37 8.07 12.34
N ALA A 313 0.39 8.28 11.44
CA ALA A 313 0.68 8.62 10.05
C ALA A 313 1.40 9.97 9.95
N ARG A 314 0.91 11.00 10.67
CA ARG A 314 1.49 12.34 10.66
C ARG A 314 2.93 12.35 11.19
N GLU A 315 3.17 11.68 12.32
CA GLU A 315 4.52 11.55 12.88
C GLU A 315 5.48 10.83 11.91
N ALA A 316 5.01 9.81 11.21
CA ALA A 316 5.80 9.10 10.20
C ALA A 316 6.08 9.97 8.96
N VAL A 317 5.10 10.75 8.50
CA VAL A 317 5.26 11.71 7.39
C VAL A 317 6.26 12.81 7.76
N GLU A 318 6.15 13.41 8.94
CA GLU A 318 7.10 14.41 9.42
C GLU A 318 8.51 13.85 9.54
N ARG A 319 8.63 12.61 10.03
CA ARG A 319 9.91 11.90 10.07
C ARG A 319 10.49 11.70 8.66
N ALA A 320 9.67 11.33 7.69
CA ALA A 320 10.08 11.18 6.30
C ALA A 320 10.58 12.51 5.70
N HIS A 321 9.84 13.59 5.90
CA HIS A 321 10.24 14.93 5.45
C HIS A 321 11.53 15.41 6.10
N ALA A 322 11.75 15.06 7.37
CA ALA A 322 13.00 15.34 8.07
C ALA A 322 14.19 14.46 7.62
N GLY A 323 13.99 13.52 6.68
CA GLY A 323 15.02 12.57 6.27
C GLY A 323 15.34 11.52 7.33
N GLY A 324 14.39 11.24 8.23
CA GLY A 324 14.54 10.30 9.34
C GLY A 324 14.38 8.82 8.94
N GLY A 325 14.14 8.53 7.68
CA GLY A 325 13.99 7.16 7.16
C GLY A 325 12.58 6.59 7.29
N PRO A 326 12.41 5.29 7.03
CA PRO A 326 11.10 4.65 6.97
C PRO A 326 10.49 4.44 8.37
N THR A 327 9.16 4.28 8.38
CA THR A 327 8.39 3.88 9.57
C THR A 327 7.40 2.78 9.15
N LEU A 328 7.32 1.71 9.96
CA LEU A 328 6.32 0.66 9.82
C LEU A 328 5.22 0.88 10.87
N ILE A 329 3.97 0.99 10.42
CA ILE A 329 2.80 1.17 11.26
C ILE A 329 1.89 -0.04 11.09
N GLU A 330 1.68 -0.82 12.14
CA GLU A 330 0.71 -1.90 12.18
C GLU A 330 -0.62 -1.37 12.69
N ALA A 331 -1.64 -1.34 11.82
CA ALA A 331 -2.99 -0.96 12.18
C ALA A 331 -3.83 -2.22 12.39
N LYS A 332 -4.24 -2.44 13.65
CA LYS A 332 -5.03 -3.61 14.04
C LYS A 332 -6.51 -3.37 13.83
N MET A 333 -7.14 -4.24 13.07
CA MET A 333 -8.55 -4.16 12.70
C MET A 333 -9.05 -5.52 12.24
N MET A 334 -10.26 -5.60 11.75
CA MET A 334 -10.76 -6.80 11.07
C MET A 334 -11.41 -6.44 9.75
N ARG A 335 -11.19 -7.29 8.75
CA ARG A 335 -11.96 -7.27 7.51
C ARG A 335 -13.35 -7.81 7.75
N MET A 336 -14.37 -6.95 7.71
CA MET A 336 -15.76 -7.28 8.05
C MET A 336 -16.56 -7.93 6.89
N LYS A 337 -15.93 -8.15 5.75
CA LYS A 337 -16.49 -8.84 4.57
C LYS A 337 -15.54 -9.95 4.12
N GLY A 338 -15.96 -10.80 3.21
CA GLY A 338 -15.08 -11.76 2.54
C GLY A 338 -13.89 -11.10 1.83
N HIS A 339 -12.97 -11.92 1.33
CA HIS A 339 -11.81 -11.42 0.60
C HIS A 339 -12.22 -10.59 -0.63
N ALA A 340 -13.20 -11.09 -1.37
CA ALA A 340 -13.85 -10.39 -2.48
C ALA A 340 -15.37 -10.50 -2.35
N ILE A 341 -16.11 -9.78 -3.14
CA ILE A 341 -17.58 -9.70 -3.06
C ILE A 341 -18.29 -11.06 -3.20
N HIS A 342 -17.70 -12.03 -3.88
CA HIS A 342 -18.24 -13.38 -4.04
C HIS A 342 -17.86 -14.33 -2.88
N ASP A 343 -17.03 -13.89 -1.96
CA ASP A 343 -16.59 -14.66 -0.80
C ASP A 343 -17.52 -14.40 0.38
N ALA A 344 -18.21 -15.46 0.83
CA ALA A 344 -19.15 -15.39 1.95
C ALA A 344 -18.48 -15.28 3.33
N ALA A 345 -17.14 -15.40 3.41
CA ALA A 345 -16.36 -15.42 4.65
C ALA A 345 -16.81 -16.48 5.68
N SER A 346 -17.35 -17.61 5.22
CA SER A 346 -17.84 -18.70 6.08
C SER A 346 -16.75 -19.36 6.93
N TYR A 347 -15.49 -19.10 6.61
CA TYR A 347 -14.33 -19.54 7.39
C TYR A 347 -14.07 -18.68 8.63
N VAL A 348 -14.64 -17.48 8.73
CA VAL A 348 -14.46 -16.59 9.88
C VAL A 348 -15.44 -16.99 10.98
N PRO A 349 -14.99 -17.27 12.21
CA PRO A 349 -15.88 -17.55 13.32
C PRO A 349 -16.85 -16.40 13.61
N GLU A 350 -18.14 -16.71 13.77
CA GLU A 350 -19.20 -15.72 13.99
C GLU A 350 -18.92 -14.78 15.20
N PRO A 351 -18.40 -15.27 16.34
CA PRO A 351 -18.08 -14.42 17.48
C PRO A 351 -17.05 -13.30 17.15
N MET A 352 -16.20 -13.50 16.17
CA MET A 352 -15.25 -12.46 15.74
C MET A 352 -15.98 -11.31 15.04
N PHE A 353 -16.99 -11.61 14.22
CA PHE A 353 -17.81 -10.55 13.61
C PHE A 353 -18.52 -9.72 14.66
N ASP A 354 -19.11 -10.37 15.68
CA ASP A 354 -19.80 -9.67 16.78
C ASP A 354 -18.86 -8.79 17.60
N PHE A 355 -17.67 -9.29 17.86
CA PHE A 355 -16.62 -8.52 18.53
C PHE A 355 -16.22 -7.27 17.76
N TRP A 356 -15.90 -7.42 16.47
CA TRP A 356 -15.44 -6.31 15.64
C TRP A 356 -16.55 -5.38 15.19
N LYS A 357 -17.79 -5.84 15.11
CA LYS A 357 -18.96 -4.99 14.87
C LYS A 357 -19.14 -3.93 15.94
N LYS A 358 -18.86 -4.27 17.20
CA LYS A 358 -18.84 -3.30 18.31
C LYS A 358 -17.75 -2.25 18.16
N ARG A 359 -16.72 -2.54 17.34
CA ARG A 359 -15.56 -1.69 17.05
C ARG A 359 -15.64 -1.04 15.66
N ASP A 360 -16.83 -0.95 15.09
CA ASP A 360 -17.01 -0.28 13.79
C ASP A 360 -16.45 1.14 13.85
N PRO A 361 -15.48 1.49 12.96
CA PRO A 361 -14.77 2.76 13.02
C PRO A 361 -15.68 3.98 12.86
N ILE A 362 -16.74 3.85 12.04
CA ILE A 362 -17.68 4.94 11.80
C ILE A 362 -18.55 5.17 13.04
N ALA A 363 -19.14 4.11 13.59
CA ALA A 363 -19.98 4.21 14.78
C ALA A 363 -19.19 4.73 16.01
N ARG A 364 -17.93 4.29 16.16
CA ARG A 364 -17.04 4.78 17.22
C ARG A 364 -16.75 6.28 17.06
N PHE A 365 -16.40 6.70 15.85
CA PHE A 365 -16.03 8.09 15.61
C PHE A 365 -17.25 9.02 15.66
N GLU A 366 -18.43 8.55 15.23
CA GLU A 366 -19.70 9.23 15.45
C GLU A 366 -19.96 9.46 16.96
N ASN A 367 -19.86 8.40 17.77
CA ASN A 367 -20.01 8.50 19.21
C ASN A 367 -19.07 9.53 19.83
N TYR A 368 -17.80 9.49 19.42
CA TYR A 368 -16.78 10.45 19.85
C TYR A 368 -17.18 11.90 19.50
N LEU A 369 -17.56 12.17 18.25
CA LEU A 369 -17.88 13.52 17.79
C LEU A 369 -19.18 14.06 18.39
N VAL A 370 -20.21 13.20 18.49
CA VAL A 370 -21.56 13.62 18.89
C VAL A 370 -21.75 13.59 20.41
N LYS A 371 -21.36 12.48 21.07
CA LYS A 371 -21.66 12.28 22.48
C LYS A 371 -20.52 12.73 23.40
N GLU A 372 -19.29 12.40 23.06
CA GLU A 372 -18.15 12.68 23.94
C GLU A 372 -17.68 14.13 23.78
N LYS A 373 -17.31 14.52 22.56
CA LYS A 373 -16.82 15.89 22.26
C LYS A 373 -17.91 16.91 22.06
N LYS A 374 -19.10 16.48 21.69
CA LYS A 374 -20.23 17.38 21.35
C LYS A 374 -19.83 18.39 20.27
N TRP A 375 -19.01 17.98 19.34
CA TRP A 375 -18.57 18.77 18.20
C TRP A 375 -19.60 18.80 17.07
N LEU A 376 -20.46 17.79 17.03
CA LEU A 376 -21.66 17.72 16.19
C LEU A 376 -22.88 17.51 17.08
N SER A 377 -23.95 18.23 16.84
CA SER A 377 -25.29 17.89 17.36
C SER A 377 -25.85 16.70 16.56
N SER A 378 -26.82 15.99 17.10
CA SER A 378 -27.50 14.91 16.39
C SER A 378 -28.08 15.39 15.05
N LYS A 379 -28.66 16.60 15.01
CA LYS A 379 -29.22 17.20 13.79
C LYS A 379 -28.14 17.50 12.73
N GLU A 380 -26.98 18.02 13.14
CA GLU A 380 -25.86 18.26 12.22
C GLU A 380 -25.29 16.95 11.69
N ASN A 381 -25.22 15.92 12.52
CA ASN A 381 -24.78 14.59 12.11
C ASN A 381 -25.76 13.95 11.09
N GLU A 382 -27.07 14.02 11.36
CA GLU A 382 -28.10 13.56 10.41
C GLU A 382 -28.01 14.30 9.07
N ALA A 383 -27.81 15.62 9.12
CA ALA A 383 -27.64 16.42 7.91
C ALA A 383 -26.37 16.04 7.13
N LEU A 384 -25.25 15.77 7.83
CA LEU A 384 -24.00 15.32 7.21
C LEU A 384 -24.15 13.95 6.55
N ILE A 385 -24.85 13.02 7.19
CA ILE A 385 -25.13 11.70 6.60
C ILE A 385 -25.99 11.82 5.35
N ALA A 386 -27.05 12.66 5.41
CA ALA A 386 -27.92 12.91 4.27
C ALA A 386 -27.18 13.56 3.09
N ASP A 387 -26.29 14.54 3.35
CA ASP A 387 -25.42 15.14 2.32
C ASP A 387 -24.53 14.09 1.66
N VAL A 388 -23.92 13.21 2.44
CA VAL A 388 -23.09 12.12 1.92
C VAL A 388 -23.90 11.15 1.05
N GLU A 389 -25.12 10.83 1.46
CA GLU A 389 -26.02 9.94 0.66
C GLU A 389 -26.41 10.58 -0.66
N GLU A 390 -26.74 11.87 -0.67
CA GLU A 390 -27.05 12.63 -1.88
C GLU A 390 -25.83 12.68 -2.83
N VAL A 391 -24.64 12.97 -2.29
CA VAL A 391 -23.40 12.97 -3.07
C VAL A 391 -23.16 11.60 -3.71
N ILE A 392 -23.27 10.52 -2.96
CA ILE A 392 -23.00 9.16 -3.49
C ILE A 392 -24.04 8.78 -4.54
N GLU A 393 -25.31 9.15 -4.37
CA GLU A 393 -26.34 8.88 -5.37
C GLU A 393 -26.06 9.64 -6.67
N ALA A 394 -25.72 10.91 -6.60
CA ALA A 394 -25.33 11.71 -7.78
C ALA A 394 -24.08 11.11 -8.50
N GLU A 395 -23.07 10.70 -7.73
CA GLU A 395 -21.88 10.06 -8.28
C GLU A 395 -22.20 8.68 -8.91
N ARG A 396 -23.12 7.93 -8.32
CA ARG A 396 -23.61 6.66 -8.87
C ARG A 396 -24.35 6.88 -10.20
N GLU A 397 -25.19 7.90 -10.31
CA GLU A 397 -25.88 8.24 -11.56
C GLU A 397 -24.89 8.60 -12.67
N ILE A 398 -23.89 9.41 -12.37
CA ILE A 398 -22.82 9.74 -13.31
C ILE A 398 -22.14 8.45 -13.82
N ALA A 399 -21.77 7.56 -12.90
CA ALA A 399 -21.10 6.33 -13.25
C ALA A 399 -21.97 5.38 -14.08
N VAL A 400 -23.24 5.24 -13.74
CA VAL A 400 -24.17 4.37 -14.48
C VAL A 400 -24.43 4.89 -15.90
N ASN A 401 -24.56 6.22 -16.06
CA ASN A 401 -24.86 6.86 -17.33
C ASN A 401 -23.65 7.03 -18.25
N SER A 402 -22.42 6.85 -17.73
CA SER A 402 -21.22 6.84 -18.56
C SER A 402 -21.30 5.72 -19.62
N PRO A 403 -20.84 5.96 -20.85
CA PRO A 403 -20.92 4.98 -21.94
C PRO A 403 -19.96 3.80 -21.70
N MET A 404 -20.25 2.68 -22.37
CA MET A 404 -19.29 1.59 -22.50
C MET A 404 -18.24 1.95 -23.57
N PRO A 405 -16.97 1.51 -23.41
CA PRO A 405 -15.95 1.72 -24.44
C PRO A 405 -16.33 0.97 -25.73
N THR A 406 -15.96 1.52 -26.87
CA THR A 406 -16.09 0.79 -28.15
C THR A 406 -14.95 -0.24 -28.29
N PRO A 407 -15.17 -1.34 -29.04
CA PRO A 407 -14.11 -2.33 -29.27
C PRO A 407 -12.83 -1.72 -29.86
N GLU A 408 -12.95 -0.75 -30.76
CA GLU A 408 -11.85 -0.07 -31.42
C GLU A 408 -10.97 0.71 -30.43
N SER A 409 -11.58 1.18 -29.33
CA SER A 409 -10.83 1.90 -28.27
C SER A 409 -9.79 1.03 -27.56
N ALA A 410 -9.88 -0.30 -27.68
CA ALA A 410 -8.91 -1.22 -27.08
C ALA A 410 -7.56 -1.17 -27.78
N GLU A 411 -7.51 -0.82 -29.06
CA GLU A 411 -6.29 -0.79 -29.87
C GLU A 411 -5.42 0.44 -29.55
N GLY A 412 -6.05 1.57 -29.18
CA GLY A 412 -5.35 2.82 -28.92
C GLY A 412 -4.86 2.99 -27.49
N GLY A 413 -3.77 3.73 -27.29
CA GLY A 413 -3.27 4.14 -25.99
C GLY A 413 -2.55 3.05 -25.19
N VAL A 414 -2.24 1.90 -25.79
CA VAL A 414 -1.41 0.84 -25.19
C VAL A 414 0.07 1.14 -25.37
N PHE A 415 0.41 1.68 -26.53
CA PHE A 415 1.75 2.12 -26.89
C PHE A 415 1.76 3.63 -27.20
N CYS A 416 2.94 4.18 -27.30
CA CYS A 416 3.12 5.56 -27.71
C CYS A 416 2.79 5.71 -29.21
N GLU A 417 1.71 6.39 -29.53
CA GLU A 417 1.22 6.57 -30.90
C GLU A 417 1.58 7.93 -31.51
N ASN A 418 1.73 8.96 -30.72
CA ASN A 418 1.88 10.34 -31.19
C ASN A 418 2.99 11.09 -30.45
N GLY A 419 4.25 10.84 -30.85
CA GLY A 419 5.35 11.67 -30.39
C GLY A 419 5.55 11.69 -28.87
N CYS A 420 5.33 10.57 -28.23
CA CYS A 420 5.77 10.37 -26.86
C CYS A 420 7.24 10.75 -26.79
N HIS A 421 7.64 11.37 -25.71
CA HIS A 421 9.00 11.79 -25.51
C HIS A 421 9.94 10.61 -25.76
N GLU A 422 10.69 10.62 -26.85
CA GLU A 422 11.85 9.75 -26.98
C GLU A 422 12.70 10.00 -25.74
N ILE A 423 12.76 9.01 -24.87
CA ILE A 423 13.72 9.00 -23.78
C ILE A 423 15.09 8.86 -24.47
N LYS A 424 15.70 10.01 -24.80
CA LYS A 424 17.09 10.01 -25.23
C LYS A 424 17.93 9.60 -24.04
N PRO A 425 18.54 8.40 -24.05
CA PRO A 425 19.37 7.99 -22.93
C PRO A 425 20.47 9.04 -22.77
N LYS A 426 20.67 9.50 -21.52
CA LYS A 426 21.70 10.49 -21.17
C LYS A 426 23.12 10.06 -21.61
N TYR A 427 23.30 8.76 -21.70
CA TYR A 427 24.48 8.10 -22.24
C TYR A 427 24.02 7.42 -23.54
N GLY A 428 24.50 7.87 -24.69
CA GLY A 428 24.09 7.32 -25.99
C GLY A 428 24.18 5.78 -26.00
N MET A 429 23.23 5.14 -26.67
CA MET A 429 23.31 3.69 -26.90
C MET A 429 24.67 3.35 -27.53
N PRO A 430 25.34 2.29 -27.07
CA PRO A 430 26.56 1.83 -27.73
C PRO A 430 26.30 1.66 -29.22
N LYS A 431 27.09 2.30 -30.06
CA LYS A 431 26.97 2.13 -31.53
C LYS A 431 27.29 0.68 -31.85
N VAL A 432 26.26 -0.09 -32.19
CA VAL A 432 26.44 -1.45 -32.64
C VAL A 432 27.10 -1.41 -34.04
N LYS A 433 28.31 -1.96 -34.18
CA LYS A 433 28.97 -2.01 -35.48
C LYS A 433 28.15 -2.86 -36.42
N LYS A 434 27.80 -2.34 -37.61
CA LYS A 434 27.16 -3.12 -38.69
C LYS A 434 27.94 -4.39 -38.92
N GLY A 435 27.27 -5.56 -38.84
CA GLY A 435 27.88 -6.87 -39.05
C GLY A 435 28.20 -7.68 -37.80
N SER A 436 27.91 -7.19 -36.57
CA SER A 436 28.02 -8.00 -35.36
C SER A 436 26.90 -9.04 -35.26
N ALA A 437 27.17 -10.22 -34.69
CA ALA A 437 26.17 -11.27 -34.50
C ALA A 437 24.93 -10.82 -33.75
N THR A 438 25.05 -9.78 -32.92
CA THR A 438 23.97 -9.17 -32.12
C THR A 438 22.93 -8.45 -33.01
N LEU A 439 23.34 -7.88 -34.14
CA LEU A 439 22.41 -7.25 -35.08
C LEU A 439 21.50 -8.28 -35.77
N LYS A 440 22.04 -9.46 -36.12
CA LYS A 440 21.24 -10.52 -36.72
C LYS A 440 20.18 -11.11 -35.80
N GLN A 441 20.44 -11.13 -34.47
CA GLN A 441 19.46 -11.59 -33.48
C GLN A 441 18.34 -10.53 -33.25
N THR A 442 18.67 -9.24 -33.34
CA THR A 442 17.68 -8.18 -33.16
C THR A 442 16.76 -8.03 -34.38
N GLU A 443 17.29 -8.18 -35.58
CA GLU A 443 16.47 -8.17 -36.80
C GLU A 443 15.56 -9.39 -36.89
N ALA A 444 16.01 -10.57 -36.44
CA ALA A 444 15.17 -11.76 -36.39
C ALA A 444 14.03 -11.65 -35.35
N ALA A 445 14.23 -10.92 -34.26
CA ALA A 445 13.19 -10.69 -33.25
C ALA A 445 12.11 -9.70 -33.69
N VAL A 446 12.42 -8.78 -34.64
CA VAL A 446 11.48 -7.82 -35.18
C VAL A 446 10.56 -8.38 -36.27
N HIS A 447 10.92 -9.54 -36.85
CA HIS A 447 10.15 -10.22 -37.91
C HIS A 447 9.28 -11.39 -37.40
N LEU A 448 9.24 -11.64 -36.10
CA LEU A 448 8.29 -12.54 -35.47
C LEU A 448 7.07 -11.73 -34.95
N LYS A 449 6.31 -11.23 -35.92
CA LYS A 449 4.93 -10.78 -35.69
C LYS A 449 3.99 -11.74 -36.40
#